data_74096df90ac335300d8e2ab430ca5bc7
#
_entry.id   74096df90ac335300d8e2ab430ca5bc7
#
_cell.length_a   1.000
_cell.length_b   1.000
_cell.length_c   1.000
_cell.angle_alpha   90.00
_cell.angle_beta   90.00
_cell.angle_gamma   90.00
#
_symmetry.space_group_name_H-M   'P 1'
#
loop_
_entity.id
_entity.type
_entity.pdbx_description
1 polymer ?
#
loop_
_entity_poly.entity_id
_entity_poly.type
_entity_poly.pdbx_seq_one_letter_code
_entity_poly.pdbx_strand_id
1 'polypeptide(L)'
;DSTKLLGIALDEKNFALMAEKTKLSFEDRVYTATSWGAFVEITHPDVNKAKGLALVAERLGIDPKDVLAIGDGVNDTEMIGWAGHGVAMGNAPDLVKAAANETAPDNDSDGAAIIVERYFCRGDQQ
;
A
#
# COMPACT_ATOMS: atom_id res chain seq x y z
N ASP A 1 14.43 -7.89 -19.80
CA ASP A 1 13.04 -7.72 -19.27
C ASP A 1 13.10 -6.79 -18.06
N SER A 2 12.23 -5.76 -18.04
CA SER A 2 12.16 -4.81 -16.92
C SER A 2 11.20 -5.31 -15.87
N THR A 3 11.61 -5.28 -14.61
CA THR A 3 10.76 -5.65 -13.47
C THR A 3 9.72 -4.56 -13.20
N LYS A 4 10.11 -3.29 -13.36
CA LYS A 4 9.29 -2.10 -13.16
C LYS A 4 9.76 -0.96 -14.06
N LEU A 5 8.82 -0.17 -14.58
CA LEU A 5 9.09 1.12 -15.20
C LEU A 5 8.63 2.23 -14.25
N LEU A 6 9.40 3.30 -14.19
CA LEU A 6 9.10 4.47 -13.36
C LEU A 6 8.99 5.71 -14.24
N GLY A 7 7.81 6.28 -14.34
CA GLY A 7 7.57 7.59 -14.91
C GLY A 7 7.74 8.66 -13.85
N ILE A 8 8.48 9.74 -14.17
CA ILE A 8 8.70 10.88 -13.27
C ILE A 8 8.08 12.11 -13.92
N ALA A 9 7.13 12.74 -13.26
CA ALA A 9 6.57 14.01 -13.69
C ALA A 9 7.27 15.17 -12.95
N LEU A 10 7.50 16.25 -13.68
CA LEU A 10 8.16 17.44 -13.14
C LEU A 10 7.16 18.46 -12.55
N ASP A 11 5.88 18.25 -12.80
CA ASP A 11 4.78 19.07 -12.27
C ASP A 11 3.49 18.27 -12.14
N GLU A 12 2.56 18.79 -11.37
CA GLU A 12 1.30 18.14 -11.00
C GLU A 12 0.38 17.84 -12.21
N LYS A 13 0.37 18.74 -13.20
CA LYS A 13 -0.42 18.58 -14.43
C LYS A 13 0.09 17.42 -15.27
N ASN A 14 1.41 17.35 -15.47
CA ASN A 14 2.05 16.27 -16.21
C ASN A 14 1.95 14.94 -15.45
N PHE A 15 1.98 14.96 -14.13
CA PHE A 15 1.75 13.77 -13.30
C PHE A 15 0.35 13.16 -13.53
N ALA A 16 -0.71 13.98 -13.39
CA ALA A 16 -2.08 13.54 -13.61
C ALA A 16 -2.29 13.00 -15.04
N LEU A 17 -1.79 13.72 -16.04
CA LEU A 17 -1.87 13.32 -17.44
C LEU A 17 -1.12 12.02 -17.74
N MET A 18 0.07 11.83 -17.16
CA MET A 18 0.88 10.62 -17.33
C MET A 18 0.18 9.41 -16.71
N ALA A 19 -0.35 9.54 -15.49
CA ALA A 19 -1.08 8.48 -14.80
C ALA A 19 -2.33 8.06 -15.59
N GLU A 20 -3.14 9.03 -16.02
CA GLU A 20 -4.34 8.79 -16.81
C GLU A 20 -4.02 8.12 -18.16
N LYS A 21 -3.08 8.68 -18.92
CA LYS A 21 -2.70 8.13 -20.24
C LYS A 21 -2.12 6.74 -20.13
N THR A 22 -1.31 6.46 -19.11
CA THR A 22 -0.77 5.11 -18.89
C THR A 22 -1.92 4.12 -18.66
N LYS A 23 -2.83 4.45 -17.77
CA LYS A 23 -3.99 3.60 -17.47
C LYS A 23 -4.86 3.35 -18.71
N LEU A 24 -5.18 4.40 -19.49
CA LEU A 24 -6.01 4.28 -20.68
C LEU A 24 -5.30 3.54 -21.83
N SER A 25 -3.98 3.69 -21.99
CA SER A 25 -3.26 3.09 -23.11
C SER A 25 -2.92 1.62 -22.89
N PHE A 26 -2.78 1.19 -21.65
CA PHE A 26 -2.36 -0.17 -21.33
C PHE A 26 -3.47 -1.00 -20.67
N GLU A 27 -4.50 -0.35 -20.13
CA GLU A 27 -5.65 -1.03 -19.49
C GLU A 27 -5.19 -2.12 -18.51
N ASP A 28 -5.71 -3.34 -18.64
CA ASP A 28 -5.38 -4.47 -17.78
C ASP A 28 -4.03 -5.15 -18.11
N ARG A 29 -3.29 -4.64 -19.10
CA ARG A 29 -1.99 -5.21 -19.48
C ARG A 29 -0.87 -4.84 -18.52
N VAL A 30 -1.08 -3.82 -17.71
CA VAL A 30 -0.13 -3.37 -16.68
C VAL A 30 -0.88 -2.96 -15.42
N TYR A 31 -0.22 -3.13 -14.28
CA TYR A 31 -0.64 -2.47 -13.05
C TYR A 31 0.02 -1.09 -12.97
N THR A 32 -0.78 -0.07 -12.74
CA THR A 32 -0.32 1.32 -12.61
C THR A 32 -0.60 1.82 -11.21
N ALA A 33 0.44 2.17 -10.48
CA ALA A 33 0.34 2.81 -9.17
C ALA A 33 0.97 4.21 -9.21
N THR A 34 0.55 5.05 -8.29
CA THR A 34 1.12 6.39 -8.09
C THR A 34 1.73 6.50 -6.70
N SER A 35 2.88 7.14 -6.61
CA SER A 35 3.57 7.37 -5.34
C SER A 35 4.22 8.76 -5.28
N TRP A 36 4.24 9.34 -4.09
CA TRP A 36 4.91 10.61 -3.78
C TRP A 36 4.48 11.80 -4.65
N GLY A 37 3.28 11.78 -5.25
CA GLY A 37 2.75 12.88 -6.07
C GLY A 37 3.54 13.21 -7.35
N ALA A 38 4.60 12.43 -7.67
CA ALA A 38 5.46 12.67 -8.83
C ALA A 38 5.76 11.40 -9.63
N PHE A 39 5.55 10.21 -9.06
CA PHE A 39 5.93 8.95 -9.67
C PHE A 39 4.72 8.15 -10.16
N VAL A 40 4.79 7.69 -11.41
CA VAL A 40 3.88 6.69 -11.97
C VAL A 40 4.67 5.39 -12.12
N GLU A 41 4.30 4.40 -11.35
CA GLU A 41 4.92 3.08 -11.34
C GLU A 41 4.11 2.14 -12.23
N ILE A 42 4.80 1.45 -13.14
CA ILE A 42 4.19 0.52 -14.09
C ILE A 42 4.85 -0.84 -13.90
N THR A 43 4.05 -1.83 -13.56
CA THR A 43 4.50 -3.21 -13.32
C THR A 43 3.63 -4.21 -14.11
N HIS A 44 3.98 -5.48 -14.01
CA HIS A 44 3.11 -6.55 -14.49
C HIS A 44 1.74 -6.48 -13.77
N PRO A 45 0.63 -6.81 -14.43
CA PRO A 45 -0.72 -6.69 -13.83
C PRO A 45 -0.91 -7.54 -12.56
N ASP A 46 -0.10 -8.59 -12.42
CA ASP A 46 -0.11 -9.44 -11.22
C ASP A 46 0.85 -8.98 -10.11
N VAL A 47 1.43 -7.79 -10.22
CA VAL A 47 2.39 -7.27 -9.23
C VAL A 47 1.84 -6.04 -8.55
N ASN A 48 1.36 -6.20 -7.31
CA ASN A 48 1.04 -5.14 -6.37
C ASN A 48 1.42 -5.57 -4.94
N LYS A 49 1.32 -4.66 -3.97
CA LYS A 49 1.70 -4.94 -2.58
C LYS A 49 0.84 -6.04 -1.94
N ALA A 50 -0.46 -6.09 -2.24
CA ALA A 50 -1.35 -7.13 -1.73
C ALA A 50 -0.98 -8.53 -2.25
N LYS A 51 -0.74 -8.66 -3.56
CA LYS A 51 -0.33 -9.94 -4.16
C LYS A 51 1.04 -10.39 -3.65
N GLY A 52 1.98 -9.46 -3.44
CA GLY A 52 3.28 -9.75 -2.83
C GLY A 52 3.14 -10.26 -1.40
N LEU A 53 2.33 -9.60 -0.58
CA LEU A 53 2.06 -10.01 0.79
C LEU A 53 1.34 -11.37 0.85
N ALA A 54 0.33 -11.57 0.00
CA ALA A 54 -0.39 -12.83 -0.11
C ALA A 54 0.55 -14.01 -0.44
N LEU A 55 1.48 -13.82 -1.39
CA LEU A 55 2.46 -14.84 -1.74
C LEU A 55 3.39 -15.19 -0.55
N VAL A 56 3.81 -14.20 0.22
CA VAL A 56 4.63 -14.41 1.42
C VAL A 56 3.83 -15.16 2.48
N ALA A 57 2.59 -14.75 2.76
CA ALA A 57 1.72 -15.40 3.73
C ALA A 57 1.46 -16.87 3.36
N GLU A 58 1.15 -17.14 2.07
CA GLU A 58 0.97 -18.49 1.56
C GLU A 58 2.21 -19.37 1.78
N ARG A 59 3.41 -18.87 1.44
CA ARG A 59 4.67 -19.60 1.63
C ARG A 59 4.99 -19.90 3.08
N LEU A 60 4.56 -19.04 3.99
CA LEU A 60 4.75 -19.19 5.43
C LEU A 60 3.61 -19.97 6.11
N GLY A 61 2.53 -20.29 5.39
CA GLY A 61 1.34 -20.93 5.92
C GLY A 61 0.55 -20.03 6.90
N ILE A 62 0.62 -18.70 6.69
CA ILE A 62 -0.08 -17.70 7.51
C ILE A 62 -1.44 -17.39 6.87
N ASP A 63 -2.51 -17.52 7.65
CA ASP A 63 -3.86 -17.12 7.22
C ASP A 63 -3.93 -15.58 7.11
N PRO A 64 -4.53 -15.00 6.05
CA PRO A 64 -4.72 -13.56 5.94
C PRO A 64 -5.32 -12.89 7.18
N LYS A 65 -6.21 -13.57 7.89
CA LYS A 65 -6.81 -13.07 9.14
C LYS A 65 -5.80 -12.79 10.26
N ASP A 66 -4.63 -13.46 10.21
CA ASP A 66 -3.55 -13.32 11.19
C ASP A 66 -2.47 -12.31 10.72
N VAL A 67 -2.74 -11.57 9.62
CA VAL A 67 -1.84 -10.57 9.06
C VAL A 67 -2.26 -9.18 9.50
N LEU A 68 -1.30 -8.42 10.04
CA LEU A 68 -1.39 -6.98 10.24
C LEU A 68 -0.67 -6.28 9.10
N ALA A 69 -1.32 -5.34 8.41
CA ALA A 69 -0.71 -4.50 7.39
C ALA A 69 -0.86 -3.02 7.74
N ILE A 70 0.22 -2.26 7.63
CA ILE A 70 0.24 -0.82 7.89
C ILE A 70 0.71 -0.10 6.62
N GLY A 71 0.04 0.98 6.24
CA GLY A 71 0.41 1.75 5.06
C GLY A 71 -0.12 3.18 5.08
N ASP A 72 0.45 4.04 4.24
CA ASP A 72 0.08 5.46 4.12
C ASP A 72 -0.18 5.92 2.67
N GLY A 73 0.24 5.15 1.68
CA GLY A 73 0.12 5.49 0.27
C GLY A 73 -1.10 4.86 -0.41
N VAL A 74 -1.55 5.47 -1.51
CA VAL A 74 -2.63 4.90 -2.33
C VAL A 74 -2.30 3.49 -2.82
N ASN A 75 -1.03 3.20 -3.08
CA ASN A 75 -0.54 1.88 -3.47
C ASN A 75 -0.53 0.84 -2.32
N ASP A 76 -0.88 1.25 -1.08
CA ASP A 76 -1.06 0.35 0.07
C ASP A 76 -2.52 -0.08 0.25
N THR A 77 -3.47 0.59 -0.43
CA THR A 77 -4.92 0.38 -0.23
C THR A 77 -5.32 -1.08 -0.36
N GLU A 78 -4.83 -1.76 -1.40
CA GLU A 78 -5.15 -3.17 -1.64
C GLU A 78 -4.54 -4.10 -0.59
N MET A 79 -3.32 -3.81 -0.13
CA MET A 79 -2.63 -4.55 0.93
C MET A 79 -3.35 -4.40 2.27
N ILE A 80 -3.72 -3.17 2.62
CA ILE A 80 -4.51 -2.85 3.83
C ILE A 80 -5.85 -3.57 3.80
N GLY A 81 -6.57 -3.54 2.67
CA GLY A 81 -7.86 -4.21 2.54
C GLY A 81 -7.78 -5.74 2.48
N TRP A 82 -6.63 -6.31 2.10
CA TRP A 82 -6.42 -7.75 2.04
C TRP A 82 -6.08 -8.36 3.41
N ALA A 83 -5.35 -7.64 4.25
CA ALA A 83 -4.94 -8.11 5.56
C ALA A 83 -6.14 -8.29 6.50
N GLY A 84 -6.06 -9.27 7.40
CA GLY A 84 -7.07 -9.47 8.44
C GLY A 84 -7.21 -8.26 9.37
N HIS A 85 -6.13 -7.51 9.56
CA HIS A 85 -6.15 -6.21 10.23
C HIS A 85 -5.32 -5.18 9.47
N GLY A 86 -5.99 -4.36 8.68
CA GLY A 86 -5.39 -3.28 7.93
C GLY A 86 -5.40 -1.96 8.70
N VAL A 87 -4.28 -1.27 8.73
CA VAL A 87 -4.10 0.01 9.43
C VAL A 87 -3.64 1.08 8.44
N ALA A 88 -4.35 2.19 8.38
CA ALA A 88 -3.90 3.38 7.67
C ALA A 88 -3.17 4.33 8.63
N MET A 89 -2.06 4.91 8.18
CA MET A 89 -1.38 5.97 8.93
C MET A 89 -2.23 7.25 8.98
N GLY A 90 -2.08 8.06 10.02
CA GLY A 90 -2.82 9.31 10.20
C GLY A 90 -2.63 10.33 9.08
N ASN A 91 -1.44 10.34 8.46
CA ASN A 91 -1.11 11.15 7.28
C ASN A 91 -1.61 10.56 5.94
N ALA A 92 -2.22 9.37 5.94
CA ALA A 92 -2.72 8.74 4.73
C ALA A 92 -3.92 9.50 4.13
N PRO A 93 -4.10 9.48 2.80
CA PRO A 93 -5.30 9.99 2.15
C PRO A 93 -6.58 9.27 2.61
N ASP A 94 -7.73 9.95 2.51
CA ASP A 94 -9.03 9.40 2.94
C ASP A 94 -9.39 8.08 2.27
N LEU A 95 -9.00 7.89 1.01
CA LEU A 95 -9.18 6.62 0.28
C LEU A 95 -8.50 5.45 0.99
N VAL A 96 -7.28 5.66 1.50
CA VAL A 96 -6.51 4.64 2.20
C VAL A 96 -7.12 4.37 3.58
N LYS A 97 -7.51 5.43 4.30
CA LYS A 97 -8.20 5.32 5.59
C LYS A 97 -9.54 4.57 5.47
N ALA A 98 -10.27 4.79 4.38
CA ALA A 98 -11.54 4.10 4.14
C ALA A 98 -11.39 2.59 3.90
N ALA A 99 -10.21 2.12 3.47
CA ALA A 99 -9.91 0.70 3.26
C ALA A 99 -9.43 -0.01 4.53
N ALA A 100 -9.08 0.75 5.59
CA ALA A 100 -8.47 0.22 6.80
C ALA A 100 -9.51 -0.12 7.88
N ASN A 101 -9.15 -1.04 8.77
CA ASN A 101 -9.91 -1.37 9.97
C ASN A 101 -9.75 -0.28 11.05
N GLU A 102 -8.57 0.35 11.11
CA GLU A 102 -8.30 1.47 12.01
C GLU A 102 -7.30 2.46 11.40
N THR A 103 -7.26 3.67 11.99
CA THR A 103 -6.28 4.68 11.64
C THR A 103 -5.31 4.88 12.81
N ALA A 104 -4.01 4.71 12.55
CA ALA A 104 -2.94 5.01 13.48
C ALA A 104 -2.71 6.52 13.60
N PRO A 105 -1.95 6.99 14.61
CA PRO A 105 -1.32 8.31 14.56
C PRO A 105 -0.50 8.49 13.27
N ASP A 106 -0.13 9.73 12.95
CA ASP A 106 0.67 10.02 11.76
C ASP A 106 2.14 9.55 11.92
N ASN A 107 2.90 9.69 10.84
CA ASN A 107 4.31 9.33 10.81
C ASN A 107 5.17 10.18 11.76
N ASP A 108 4.79 11.44 12.03
CA ASP A 108 5.51 12.34 12.95
C ASP A 108 5.22 12.02 14.43
N SER A 109 4.21 11.21 14.68
CA SER A 109 3.76 10.75 16.00
C SER A 109 4.03 9.25 16.24
N ASP A 110 5.02 8.68 15.56
CA ASP A 110 5.43 7.26 15.68
C ASP A 110 4.28 6.24 15.47
N GLY A 111 3.29 6.58 14.62
CA GLY A 111 2.05 5.81 14.47
C GLY A 111 2.27 4.32 14.19
N ALA A 112 3.21 3.97 13.32
CA ALA A 112 3.52 2.57 13.02
C ALA A 112 4.09 1.82 14.23
N ALA A 113 5.00 2.46 15.00
CA ALA A 113 5.57 1.87 16.21
C ALA A 113 4.50 1.62 17.27
N ILE A 114 3.59 2.58 17.49
CA ILE A 114 2.47 2.44 18.42
C ILE A 114 1.59 1.24 18.07
N ILE A 115 1.31 1.02 16.78
CA ILE A 115 0.54 -0.13 16.32
C ILE A 115 1.29 -1.43 16.58
N VAL A 116 2.57 -1.51 16.19
CA VAL A 116 3.40 -2.70 16.42
C VAL A 116 3.49 -3.04 17.91
N GLU A 117 3.74 -2.07 18.77
CA GLU A 117 3.76 -2.27 20.22
C GLU A 117 2.42 -2.78 20.77
N ARG A 118 1.31 -2.24 20.28
CA ARG A 118 -0.03 -2.64 20.72
C ARG A 118 -0.34 -4.11 20.40
N TYR A 119 0.04 -4.57 19.22
CA TYR A 119 -0.33 -5.90 18.75
C TYR A 119 0.71 -6.98 19.06
N PHE A 120 1.99 -6.63 19.19
CA PHE A 120 3.06 -7.62 19.32
C PHE A 120 3.86 -7.55 20.62
N CYS A 121 3.87 -6.38 21.32
CA CYS A 121 4.74 -6.21 22.50
C CYS A 121 3.98 -6.23 23.85
N ARG A 122 2.65 -6.25 23.87
CA ARG A 122 1.85 -6.28 25.10
C ARG A 122 1.63 -7.68 25.69
N GLY A 123 2.36 -8.68 25.22
CA GLY A 123 2.22 -10.09 25.64
C GLY A 123 2.86 -10.48 26.98
N ASP A 124 3.65 -9.61 27.63
CA ASP A 124 4.44 -9.98 28.82
C ASP A 124 3.96 -9.31 30.14
N GLN A 125 2.67 -8.95 30.23
CA GLN A 125 2.08 -8.52 31.51
C GLN A 125 0.87 -9.40 31.88
N GLN A 126 1.16 -10.65 32.19
CA GLN A 126 0.33 -11.51 33.06
C GLN A 126 1.19 -12.21 34.10
#